data_51aa794270fa46fbdbf653a167275f36
#
_entry.id   51aa794270fa46fbdbf653a167275f36
#
_cell.length_a   1.000
_cell.length_b   1.000
_cell.length_c   1.000
_cell.angle_alpha   90.00
_cell.angle_beta   90.00
_cell.angle_gamma   90.00
#
_symmetry.space_group_name_H-M   'P 1'
#
loop_
_entity.id
_entity.type
_entity.pdbx_description
1 polymer ?
#
loop_
_entity_poly.entity_id
_entity_poly.type
_entity_poly.pdbx_seq_one_letter_code
_entity_poly.pdbx_strand_id
1 'polypeptide(L)'
;MNGHFLKFLLYAGICMVLSALAANARAQAQGSWTMKAPIPQARNEVALAAVGGKVHVIGGGFKGVAGTYHDEYDPATDRWRTRAPLPYGLDHIGTAVLNGKIYTVGGFVGSVHKDGQPHVLEYDPAADKWRSLSVLKSGLGSVAVTVLDGKIHAVGGRNPAGQTVATHQVYDPASDAWSERAPLPKARDHMALVAAEGKLYAVAGRFGASSDKTDMHDIYDPATNSWTSGPPLPTARSGVAYTLYRNLILVLGGEVPPNTFAENEAYDPKTKTWRTLAPMPAGRHGTAAAATGAHVYLAAGSLKPGSGAVTDQLIVFTMP
;
A
#
# COMPACT_ATOMS: atom_id res chain seq x y z
N MET A 1 64.08 6.48 -4.60
CA MET A 1 62.75 6.97 -5.05
C MET A 1 61.57 5.97 -4.83
N ASN A 2 61.71 4.88 -4.07
CA ASN A 2 60.69 3.82 -4.05
C ASN A 2 59.82 3.74 -2.78
N GLY A 3 60.04 4.59 -1.77
CA GLY A 3 59.25 4.48 -0.50
C GLY A 3 57.96 5.28 -0.49
N HIS A 4 57.85 6.35 -1.25
CA HIS A 4 56.66 7.20 -1.28
C HIS A 4 55.52 6.65 -2.16
N PHE A 5 55.86 5.92 -3.23
CA PHE A 5 54.91 5.30 -4.16
C PHE A 5 54.16 4.12 -3.50
N LEU A 6 54.87 3.33 -2.70
CA LEU A 6 54.25 2.19 -2.00
C LEU A 6 53.30 2.63 -0.88
N LYS A 7 53.63 3.71 -0.17
CA LYS A 7 52.73 4.30 0.84
C LYS A 7 51.46 4.89 0.22
N PHE A 8 51.56 5.52 -0.96
CA PHE A 8 50.39 6.09 -1.67
C PHE A 8 49.42 5.00 -2.15
N LEU A 9 49.91 3.88 -2.65
CA LEU A 9 49.10 2.71 -3.05
C LEU A 9 48.42 2.05 -1.84
N LEU A 10 49.07 1.96 -0.70
CA LEU A 10 48.52 1.40 0.52
C LEU A 10 47.40 2.27 1.08
N TYR A 11 47.57 3.61 1.12
CA TYR A 11 46.55 4.55 1.55
C TYR A 11 45.34 4.57 0.61
N ALA A 12 45.54 4.54 -0.70
CA ALA A 12 44.46 4.46 -1.68
C ALA A 12 43.66 3.15 -1.56
N GLY A 13 44.31 2.01 -1.32
CA GLY A 13 43.68 0.72 -1.08
C GLY A 13 42.82 0.70 0.22
N ILE A 14 43.37 1.25 1.30
CA ILE A 14 42.65 1.33 2.59
C ILE A 14 41.44 2.26 2.48
N CYS A 15 41.56 3.42 1.81
CA CYS A 15 40.42 4.32 1.59
C CYS A 15 39.34 3.70 0.72
N MET A 16 39.66 2.92 -0.30
CA MET A 16 38.67 2.20 -1.13
C MET A 16 37.97 1.09 -0.35
N VAL A 17 38.67 0.34 0.48
CA VAL A 17 38.07 -0.71 1.32
C VAL A 17 37.16 -0.10 2.39
N LEU A 18 37.57 0.99 3.03
CA LEU A 18 36.74 1.70 4.03
C LEU A 18 35.50 2.34 3.40
N SER A 19 35.61 2.90 2.19
CA SER A 19 34.46 3.44 1.47
C SER A 19 33.50 2.35 1.00
N ALA A 20 33.99 1.20 0.57
CA ALA A 20 33.17 0.04 0.20
C ALA A 20 32.46 -0.57 1.41
N LEU A 21 33.14 -0.67 2.57
CA LEU A 21 32.54 -1.13 3.83
C LEU A 21 31.47 -0.16 4.32
N ALA A 22 31.72 1.15 4.24
CA ALA A 22 30.72 2.17 4.61
C ALA A 22 29.50 2.18 3.66
N ALA A 23 29.73 1.98 2.36
CA ALA A 23 28.65 1.87 1.38
C ALA A 23 27.79 0.60 1.62
N ASN A 24 28.43 -0.55 1.90
CA ASN A 24 27.72 -1.77 2.25
C ASN A 24 26.95 -1.65 3.57
N ALA A 25 27.52 -1.04 4.60
CA ALA A 25 26.84 -0.79 5.86
C ALA A 25 25.63 0.15 5.69
N ARG A 26 25.75 1.18 4.84
CA ARG A 26 24.65 2.10 4.51
C ARG A 26 23.55 1.41 3.69
N ALA A 27 23.93 0.57 2.75
CA ALA A 27 22.98 -0.24 1.97
C ALA A 27 22.23 -1.24 2.87
N GLN A 28 22.92 -1.91 3.79
CA GLN A 28 22.29 -2.79 4.78
C GLN A 28 21.32 -2.03 5.71
N ALA A 29 21.67 -0.81 6.13
CA ALA A 29 20.79 0.03 6.96
C ALA A 29 19.49 0.45 6.26
N GLN A 30 19.45 0.41 4.92
CA GLN A 30 18.26 0.74 4.12
C GLN A 30 17.32 -0.46 3.90
N GLY A 31 17.72 -1.68 4.26
CA GLY A 31 16.98 -2.90 4.02
C GLY A 31 17.28 -3.55 2.67
N SER A 32 16.64 -4.69 2.41
CA SER A 32 16.85 -5.48 1.19
C SER A 32 15.56 -6.09 0.68
N TRP A 33 15.56 -6.45 -0.61
CA TRP A 33 14.45 -7.09 -1.30
C TRP A 33 14.81 -8.53 -1.69
N THR A 34 13.86 -9.44 -1.55
CA THR A 34 13.94 -10.82 -2.03
C THR A 34 12.70 -11.17 -2.84
N MET A 35 12.86 -12.03 -3.84
CA MET A 35 11.72 -12.59 -4.58
C MET A 35 11.26 -13.88 -3.92
N LYS A 36 9.95 -14.13 -3.97
CA LYS A 36 9.28 -15.32 -3.47
C LYS A 36 8.45 -15.98 -4.57
N ALA A 37 7.83 -17.13 -4.27
CA ALA A 37 6.96 -17.82 -5.21
C ALA A 37 5.93 -16.85 -5.80
N PRO A 38 5.79 -16.77 -7.14
CA PRO A 38 4.87 -15.86 -7.80
C PRO A 38 3.40 -16.22 -7.48
N ILE A 39 2.50 -15.22 -7.55
CA ILE A 39 1.06 -15.48 -7.41
C ILE A 39 0.56 -16.32 -8.59
N PRO A 40 -0.49 -17.14 -8.39
CA PRO A 40 -0.98 -18.04 -9.45
C PRO A 40 -1.45 -17.33 -10.72
N GLN A 41 -1.96 -16.10 -10.62
CA GLN A 41 -2.45 -15.31 -11.74
C GLN A 41 -1.89 -13.88 -11.67
N ALA A 42 -1.15 -13.47 -12.70
CA ALA A 42 -0.70 -12.08 -12.85
C ALA A 42 -1.91 -11.13 -12.92
N ARG A 43 -1.90 -10.06 -12.13
CA ARG A 43 -2.97 -9.06 -12.07
C ARG A 43 -2.50 -7.76 -11.43
N ASN A 44 -3.24 -6.70 -11.63
CA ASN A 44 -2.96 -5.40 -11.01
C ASN A 44 -4.19 -4.87 -10.27
N GLU A 45 -4.05 -3.72 -9.63
CA GLU A 45 -5.09 -3.06 -8.81
C GLU A 45 -5.64 -3.98 -7.73
N VAL A 46 -4.70 -4.71 -7.11
CA VAL A 46 -4.97 -5.67 -6.04
C VAL A 46 -5.00 -5.01 -4.68
N ALA A 47 -5.69 -5.66 -3.75
CA ALA A 47 -5.59 -5.37 -2.33
C ALA A 47 -4.78 -6.47 -1.62
N LEU A 48 -4.02 -6.09 -0.58
CA LEU A 48 -3.30 -7.01 0.28
C LEU A 48 -3.73 -6.87 1.73
N ALA A 49 -3.79 -8.00 2.42
CA ALA A 49 -4.03 -8.06 3.85
C ALA A 49 -3.13 -9.13 4.49
N ALA A 50 -2.64 -8.88 5.71
CA ALA A 50 -1.90 -9.87 6.49
C ALA A 50 -2.70 -10.26 7.73
N VAL A 51 -3.03 -11.53 7.85
CA VAL A 51 -3.78 -12.08 8.99
C VAL A 51 -3.29 -13.49 9.35
N GLY A 52 -3.18 -13.81 10.63
CA GLY A 52 -2.74 -15.13 11.08
C GLY A 52 -1.34 -15.54 10.55
N GLY A 53 -0.46 -14.56 10.29
CA GLY A 53 0.87 -14.81 9.71
C GLY A 53 0.87 -15.16 8.22
N LYS A 54 -0.27 -15.07 7.54
CA LYS A 54 -0.42 -15.29 6.10
C LYS A 54 -0.67 -13.96 5.39
N VAL A 55 -0.37 -13.92 4.08
CA VAL A 55 -0.62 -12.75 3.22
C VAL A 55 -1.69 -13.12 2.20
N HIS A 56 -2.76 -12.33 2.17
CA HIS A 56 -3.87 -12.49 1.25
C HIS A 56 -3.77 -11.45 0.13
N VAL A 57 -3.93 -11.87 -1.13
CA VAL A 57 -4.02 -11.01 -2.31
C VAL A 57 -5.43 -11.12 -2.87
N ILE A 58 -6.15 -10.03 -2.86
CA ILE A 58 -7.61 -10.02 -3.05
C ILE A 58 -7.97 -9.14 -4.24
N GLY A 59 -8.88 -9.60 -5.09
CA GLY A 59 -9.38 -8.89 -6.26
C GLY A 59 -8.29 -8.57 -7.27
N GLY A 60 -8.43 -7.43 -7.91
CA GLY A 60 -7.56 -6.95 -8.97
C GLY A 60 -8.05 -7.34 -10.35
N GLY A 61 -7.42 -6.74 -11.38
CA GLY A 61 -7.78 -6.91 -12.78
C GLY A 61 -6.71 -7.61 -13.62
N PHE A 62 -7.17 -8.34 -14.62
CA PHE A 62 -6.34 -8.90 -15.68
C PHE A 62 -6.97 -8.60 -17.04
N LYS A 63 -6.20 -8.04 -17.95
CA LYS A 63 -6.68 -7.61 -19.29
C LYS A 63 -7.92 -6.69 -19.23
N GLY A 64 -7.97 -5.80 -18.24
CA GLY A 64 -9.06 -4.83 -18.07
C GLY A 64 -10.35 -5.40 -17.46
N VAL A 65 -10.32 -6.63 -16.94
CA VAL A 65 -11.46 -7.26 -16.28
C VAL A 65 -11.16 -7.47 -14.81
N ALA A 66 -11.96 -6.88 -13.93
CA ALA A 66 -11.90 -7.10 -12.49
C ALA A 66 -12.31 -8.54 -12.15
N GLY A 67 -11.52 -9.21 -11.32
CA GLY A 67 -11.72 -10.63 -10.99
C GLY A 67 -12.15 -10.84 -9.54
N THR A 68 -12.67 -12.05 -9.28
CA THR A 68 -13.06 -12.53 -7.94
C THR A 68 -11.90 -13.17 -7.19
N TYR A 69 -10.67 -12.94 -7.61
CA TYR A 69 -9.47 -13.60 -7.10
C TYR A 69 -9.28 -13.43 -5.61
N HIS A 70 -8.90 -14.53 -4.95
CA HIS A 70 -8.44 -14.50 -3.57
C HIS A 70 -7.41 -15.61 -3.35
N ASP A 71 -6.15 -15.23 -3.21
CA ASP A 71 -5.03 -16.13 -3.00
C ASP A 71 -4.36 -15.81 -1.67
N GLU A 72 -3.99 -16.87 -0.93
CA GLU A 72 -3.28 -16.80 0.34
C GLU A 72 -1.87 -17.34 0.17
N TYR A 73 -0.89 -16.56 0.57
CA TYR A 73 0.52 -16.94 0.63
C TYR A 73 0.93 -17.35 2.04
N ASP A 74 1.61 -18.48 2.14
CA ASP A 74 2.22 -18.95 3.38
C ASP A 74 3.73 -18.66 3.39
N PRO A 75 4.21 -17.68 4.18
CA PRO A 75 5.64 -17.37 4.26
C PRO A 75 6.52 -18.51 4.79
N ALA A 76 5.96 -19.41 5.60
CA ALA A 76 6.72 -20.51 6.19
C ALA A 76 7.05 -21.61 5.17
N THR A 77 6.20 -21.78 4.15
CA THR A 77 6.36 -22.83 3.14
C THR A 77 6.70 -22.29 1.75
N ASP A 78 6.66 -20.95 1.56
CA ASP A 78 6.79 -20.28 0.26
C ASP A 78 5.78 -20.78 -0.77
N ARG A 79 4.52 -20.96 -0.36
CA ARG A 79 3.46 -21.53 -1.21
C ARG A 79 2.18 -20.71 -1.18
N TRP A 80 1.44 -20.78 -2.28
CA TRP A 80 0.13 -20.19 -2.46
C TRP A 80 -0.98 -21.24 -2.37
N ARG A 81 -2.14 -20.80 -1.92
CA ARG A 81 -3.40 -21.54 -2.05
C ARG A 81 -4.53 -20.57 -2.40
N THR A 82 -5.45 -21.02 -3.25
CA THR A 82 -6.67 -20.28 -3.55
C THR A 82 -7.64 -20.42 -2.38
N ARG A 83 -8.32 -19.32 -2.04
CA ARG A 83 -9.32 -19.21 -0.99
C ARG A 83 -10.69 -18.94 -1.60
N ALA A 84 -11.74 -18.91 -0.75
CA ALA A 84 -13.08 -18.56 -1.21
C ALA A 84 -13.05 -17.24 -2.00
N PRO A 85 -13.55 -17.24 -3.25
CA PRO A 85 -13.50 -16.05 -4.10
C PRO A 85 -14.41 -14.95 -3.57
N LEU A 86 -14.11 -13.70 -3.96
CA LEU A 86 -15.02 -12.57 -3.76
C LEU A 86 -16.39 -12.87 -4.42
N PRO A 87 -17.51 -12.43 -3.83
CA PRO A 87 -18.83 -12.53 -4.47
C PRO A 87 -18.95 -11.75 -5.79
N TYR A 88 -18.13 -10.72 -5.96
CA TYR A 88 -18.09 -9.83 -7.13
C TYR A 88 -16.67 -9.70 -7.62
N GLY A 89 -16.46 -9.55 -8.94
CA GLY A 89 -15.18 -9.14 -9.50
C GLY A 89 -14.91 -7.68 -9.15
N LEU A 90 -13.88 -7.42 -8.37
CA LEU A 90 -13.53 -6.08 -7.88
C LEU A 90 -12.05 -5.79 -8.07
N ASP A 91 -11.74 -4.56 -8.45
CA ASP A 91 -10.40 -3.98 -8.41
C ASP A 91 -10.38 -2.65 -7.62
N HIS A 92 -9.22 -2.09 -7.34
CA HIS A 92 -9.07 -0.84 -6.58
C HIS A 92 -9.80 -0.85 -5.22
N ILE A 93 -9.81 -1.99 -4.55
CA ILE A 93 -10.50 -2.22 -3.28
C ILE A 93 -9.64 -1.67 -2.14
N GLY A 94 -10.27 -0.99 -1.19
CA GLY A 94 -9.65 -0.74 0.11
C GLY A 94 -9.70 -1.98 1.00
N THR A 95 -8.64 -2.26 1.77
CA THR A 95 -8.63 -3.39 2.74
C THR A 95 -8.19 -2.98 4.13
N ALA A 96 -8.74 -3.66 5.12
CA ALA A 96 -8.32 -3.55 6.52
C ALA A 96 -8.38 -4.93 7.20
N VAL A 97 -7.60 -5.10 8.26
CA VAL A 97 -7.66 -6.29 9.13
C VAL A 97 -8.08 -5.85 10.52
N LEU A 98 -9.14 -6.47 11.02
CA LEU A 98 -9.67 -6.19 12.35
C LEU A 98 -10.16 -7.48 13.00
N ASN A 99 -9.75 -7.74 14.24
CA ASN A 99 -10.15 -8.92 15.02
C ASN A 99 -9.92 -10.25 14.29
N GLY A 100 -8.80 -10.38 13.56
CA GLY A 100 -8.44 -11.60 12.84
C GLY A 100 -9.25 -11.84 11.55
N LYS A 101 -10.02 -10.86 11.09
CA LYS A 101 -10.80 -10.91 9.85
C LYS A 101 -10.32 -9.86 8.86
N ILE A 102 -10.54 -10.11 7.57
CA ILE A 102 -10.22 -9.16 6.49
C ILE A 102 -11.50 -8.48 6.07
N TYR A 103 -11.44 -7.17 5.95
CA TYR A 103 -12.53 -6.34 5.43
C TYR A 103 -12.12 -5.77 4.09
N THR A 104 -13.02 -5.84 3.10
CA THR A 104 -12.86 -5.12 1.83
C THR A 104 -13.93 -4.05 1.73
N VAL A 105 -13.56 -2.89 1.20
CA VAL A 105 -14.43 -1.70 1.14
C VAL A 105 -14.38 -1.12 -0.26
N GLY A 106 -15.51 -0.99 -0.90
CA GLY A 106 -15.64 -0.36 -2.20
C GLY A 106 -14.99 -1.15 -3.34
N GLY A 107 -14.35 -0.46 -4.24
CA GLY A 107 -13.74 -0.97 -5.47
C GLY A 107 -14.53 -0.61 -6.71
N PHE A 108 -14.08 -1.09 -7.87
CA PHE A 108 -14.80 -0.95 -9.15
C PHE A 108 -15.16 -2.32 -9.71
N VAL A 109 -16.30 -2.37 -10.40
CA VAL A 109 -16.75 -3.52 -11.20
C VAL A 109 -16.77 -3.09 -12.67
N GLY A 110 -16.02 -3.78 -13.51
CA GLY A 110 -16.05 -3.60 -14.96
C GLY A 110 -15.23 -2.43 -15.47
N SER A 111 -15.70 -1.19 -15.33
CA SER A 111 -15.03 -0.01 -15.87
C SER A 111 -14.12 0.64 -14.84
N VAL A 112 -12.84 0.71 -15.15
CA VAL A 112 -11.84 1.38 -14.29
C VAL A 112 -12.20 2.85 -14.04
N HIS A 113 -12.15 3.28 -12.76
CA HIS A 113 -12.39 4.64 -12.28
C HIS A 113 -13.82 5.18 -12.45
N LYS A 114 -14.79 4.30 -12.71
CA LYS A 114 -16.23 4.60 -12.71
C LYS A 114 -16.99 3.54 -11.93
N ASP A 115 -18.22 3.84 -11.56
CA ASP A 115 -19.08 2.94 -10.79
C ASP A 115 -18.45 2.46 -9.48
N GLY A 116 -17.89 3.39 -8.71
CA GLY A 116 -17.42 3.11 -7.35
C GLY A 116 -18.49 2.39 -6.54
N GLN A 117 -18.15 1.20 -6.03
CA GLN A 117 -19.11 0.28 -5.40
C GLN A 117 -19.33 0.61 -3.92
N PRO A 118 -20.54 0.40 -3.39
CA PRO A 118 -20.79 0.58 -1.96
C PRO A 118 -20.51 -0.67 -1.14
N HIS A 119 -20.09 -1.78 -1.76
CA HIS A 119 -19.95 -3.09 -1.11
C HIS A 119 -18.91 -3.08 0.01
N VAL A 120 -19.26 -3.69 1.13
CA VAL A 120 -18.37 -3.96 2.25
C VAL A 120 -18.50 -5.43 2.59
N LEU A 121 -17.38 -6.14 2.54
CA LEU A 121 -17.34 -7.57 2.78
C LEU A 121 -16.39 -7.89 3.93
N GLU A 122 -16.75 -8.87 4.74
CA GLU A 122 -15.89 -9.46 5.77
C GLU A 122 -15.52 -10.88 5.37
N TYR A 123 -14.25 -11.20 5.40
CA TYR A 123 -13.73 -12.54 5.23
C TYR A 123 -13.29 -13.14 6.55
N ASP A 124 -13.78 -14.32 6.84
CA ASP A 124 -13.34 -15.13 7.97
C ASP A 124 -12.33 -16.19 7.49
N PRO A 125 -11.02 -16.06 7.82
CA PRO A 125 -10.01 -17.01 7.38
C PRO A 125 -10.21 -18.43 7.93
N ALA A 126 -10.80 -18.57 9.11
CA ALA A 126 -11.03 -19.87 9.74
C ALA A 126 -12.17 -20.65 9.06
N ALA A 127 -13.22 -19.93 8.68
CA ALA A 127 -14.38 -20.50 7.97
C ALA A 127 -14.19 -20.58 6.46
N ASP A 128 -13.19 -19.85 5.89
CA ASP A 128 -12.99 -19.65 4.47
C ASP A 128 -14.25 -19.11 3.77
N LYS A 129 -14.84 -18.04 4.32
CA LYS A 129 -16.12 -17.50 3.84
C LYS A 129 -16.14 -15.98 3.88
N TRP A 130 -16.80 -15.41 2.84
CA TRP A 130 -17.18 -14.00 2.79
C TRP A 130 -18.61 -13.80 3.28
N ARG A 131 -18.86 -12.67 3.93
CA ARG A 131 -20.22 -12.17 4.21
C ARG A 131 -20.31 -10.69 3.89
N SER A 132 -21.50 -10.25 3.45
CA SER A 132 -21.79 -8.85 3.23
C SER A 132 -22.10 -8.16 4.55
N LEU A 133 -21.68 -6.90 4.65
CA LEU A 133 -21.95 -6.00 5.76
C LEU A 133 -22.76 -4.78 5.29
N SER A 134 -23.10 -3.89 6.21
CA SER A 134 -23.72 -2.60 5.89
C SER A 134 -22.86 -1.82 4.90
N VAL A 135 -23.48 -1.39 3.80
CA VAL A 135 -22.80 -0.74 2.68
C VAL A 135 -22.37 0.69 3.01
N LEU A 136 -21.38 1.19 2.28
CA LEU A 136 -21.01 2.62 2.28
C LEU A 136 -22.24 3.49 1.96
N LYS A 137 -22.32 4.67 2.55
CA LYS A 137 -23.37 5.66 2.24
C LYS A 137 -23.31 6.14 0.78
N SER A 138 -22.13 6.18 0.20
CA SER A 138 -21.88 6.40 -1.22
C SER A 138 -20.80 5.45 -1.67
N GLY A 139 -20.97 4.79 -2.82
CA GLY A 139 -19.98 3.89 -3.38
C GLY A 139 -18.66 4.61 -3.64
N LEU A 140 -17.56 3.89 -3.44
CA LEU A 140 -16.19 4.41 -3.62
C LEU A 140 -15.30 3.36 -4.29
N GLY A 141 -14.46 3.78 -5.22
CA GLY A 141 -13.33 2.99 -5.69
C GLY A 141 -12.02 3.74 -5.49
N SER A 142 -10.88 3.09 -5.53
CA SER A 142 -9.57 3.66 -5.19
C SER A 142 -9.57 4.37 -3.82
N VAL A 143 -10.39 3.87 -2.91
CA VAL A 143 -10.57 4.38 -1.55
C VAL A 143 -9.43 3.87 -0.66
N ALA A 144 -8.87 4.74 0.15
CA ALA A 144 -7.86 4.36 1.12
C ALA A 144 -8.51 3.92 2.43
N VAL A 145 -8.10 2.76 2.97
CA VAL A 145 -8.76 2.13 4.12
C VAL A 145 -7.72 1.71 5.16
N THR A 146 -8.05 1.93 6.43
CA THR A 146 -7.26 1.46 7.56
C THR A 146 -8.13 1.28 8.81
N VAL A 147 -7.57 0.68 9.87
CA VAL A 147 -8.21 0.58 11.18
C VAL A 147 -7.61 1.59 12.14
N LEU A 148 -8.45 2.32 12.85
CA LEU A 148 -8.08 3.13 14.01
C LEU A 148 -9.12 2.94 15.12
N ASP A 149 -8.67 2.71 16.33
CA ASP A 149 -9.52 2.55 17.54
C ASP A 149 -10.66 1.53 17.36
N GLY A 150 -10.34 0.38 16.72
CA GLY A 150 -11.30 -0.70 16.48
C GLY A 150 -12.38 -0.39 15.44
N LYS A 151 -12.23 0.67 14.67
CA LYS A 151 -13.14 1.08 13.58
C LYS A 151 -12.42 1.13 12.25
N ILE A 152 -13.17 0.91 11.17
CA ILE A 152 -12.62 0.95 9.81
C ILE A 152 -12.88 2.33 9.22
N HIS A 153 -11.82 3.01 8.84
CA HIS A 153 -11.86 4.33 8.21
C HIS A 153 -11.66 4.18 6.70
N ALA A 154 -12.59 4.73 5.92
CA ALA A 154 -12.57 4.81 4.47
C ALA A 154 -12.48 6.28 4.04
N VAL A 155 -11.40 6.67 3.38
CA VAL A 155 -11.07 8.07 3.13
C VAL A 155 -10.77 8.32 1.65
N GLY A 156 -11.32 9.40 1.09
CA GLY A 156 -11.13 9.78 -0.30
C GLY A 156 -11.71 8.79 -1.29
N GLY A 157 -11.05 8.63 -2.44
CA GLY A 157 -11.47 7.72 -3.51
C GLY A 157 -12.30 8.42 -4.58
N ARG A 158 -12.98 7.62 -5.41
CA ARG A 158 -13.87 8.09 -6.48
C ARG A 158 -15.28 7.57 -6.29
N ASN A 159 -16.24 8.46 -6.43
CA ASN A 159 -17.68 8.14 -6.37
C ASN A 159 -18.15 7.41 -7.65
N PRO A 160 -19.43 6.94 -7.71
CA PRO A 160 -19.94 6.25 -8.90
C PRO A 160 -19.87 7.08 -10.18
N ALA A 161 -19.95 8.41 -10.09
CA ALA A 161 -19.79 9.30 -11.25
C ALA A 161 -18.33 9.46 -11.72
N GLY A 162 -17.36 8.82 -11.03
CA GLY A 162 -15.93 8.91 -11.35
C GLY A 162 -15.26 10.18 -10.83
N GLN A 163 -15.92 10.95 -9.98
CA GLN A 163 -15.37 12.16 -9.37
C GLN A 163 -14.54 11.80 -8.13
N THR A 164 -13.35 12.40 -8.02
CA THR A 164 -12.53 12.31 -6.81
C THR A 164 -13.20 13.05 -5.67
N VAL A 165 -13.30 12.42 -4.50
CA VAL A 165 -14.01 12.94 -3.33
C VAL A 165 -13.10 13.06 -2.11
N ALA A 166 -13.53 13.90 -1.15
CA ALA A 166 -12.82 14.12 0.11
C ALA A 166 -13.46 13.36 1.29
N THR A 167 -14.41 12.46 1.05
CA THR A 167 -15.21 11.81 2.08
C THR A 167 -14.34 11.07 3.10
N HIS A 168 -14.80 11.07 4.35
CA HIS A 168 -14.24 10.27 5.42
C HIS A 168 -15.39 9.55 6.12
N GLN A 169 -15.57 8.27 5.80
CA GLN A 169 -16.58 7.40 6.35
C GLN A 169 -15.96 6.43 7.35
N VAL A 170 -16.63 6.13 8.44
CA VAL A 170 -16.15 5.27 9.52
C VAL A 170 -17.18 4.20 9.83
N TYR A 171 -16.77 2.94 9.71
CA TYR A 171 -17.57 1.77 10.04
C TYR A 171 -17.27 1.30 11.45
N ASP A 172 -18.33 1.10 12.22
CA ASP A 172 -18.30 0.50 13.54
C ASP A 172 -18.82 -0.95 13.46
N PRO A 173 -17.95 -1.96 13.62
CA PRO A 173 -18.37 -3.37 13.57
C PRO A 173 -19.36 -3.76 14.67
N ALA A 174 -19.37 -3.06 15.81
CA ALA A 174 -20.26 -3.39 16.92
C ALA A 174 -21.71 -3.05 16.62
N SER A 175 -21.95 -2.03 15.80
CA SER A 175 -23.32 -1.59 15.42
C SER A 175 -23.65 -1.90 13.96
N ASP A 176 -22.71 -2.47 13.18
CA ASP A 176 -22.79 -2.66 11.72
C ASP A 176 -23.27 -1.38 11.02
N ALA A 177 -22.67 -0.23 11.33
CA ALA A 177 -23.13 1.07 10.86
C ALA A 177 -21.98 1.99 10.46
N TRP A 178 -22.25 2.86 9.46
CA TRP A 178 -21.36 3.89 8.97
C TRP A 178 -21.73 5.26 9.52
N SER A 179 -20.71 6.02 9.89
CA SER A 179 -20.80 7.43 10.27
C SER A 179 -19.79 8.27 9.49
N GLU A 180 -19.97 9.59 9.48
CA GLU A 180 -19.04 10.51 8.79
C GLU A 180 -18.15 11.23 9.79
N ARG A 181 -16.96 11.61 9.33
CA ARG A 181 -15.98 12.43 10.04
C ARG A 181 -15.56 13.60 9.17
N ALA A 182 -14.76 14.51 9.72
CA ALA A 182 -14.21 15.62 8.97
C ALA A 182 -13.55 15.14 7.67
N PRO A 183 -13.97 15.66 6.51
CA PRO A 183 -13.44 15.24 5.22
C PRO A 183 -11.97 15.67 5.08
N LEU A 184 -11.24 15.05 4.12
CA LEU A 184 -9.92 15.51 3.72
C LEU A 184 -9.95 17.00 3.35
N PRO A 185 -8.88 17.76 3.64
CA PRO A 185 -8.75 19.16 3.21
C PRO A 185 -8.84 19.34 1.69
N LYS A 186 -8.37 18.33 0.93
CA LYS A 186 -8.45 18.30 -0.52
C LYS A 186 -8.78 16.88 -0.99
N ALA A 187 -9.78 16.75 -1.87
CA ALA A 187 -10.22 15.48 -2.45
C ALA A 187 -9.05 14.76 -3.16
N ARG A 188 -8.85 13.47 -2.85
CA ARG A 188 -7.78 12.64 -3.43
C ARG A 188 -8.21 11.19 -3.55
N ASP A 189 -7.67 10.53 -4.56
CA ASP A 189 -7.76 9.09 -4.78
C ASP A 189 -6.36 8.48 -4.96
N HIS A 190 -6.24 7.15 -4.96
CA HIS A 190 -4.98 6.41 -5.12
C HIS A 190 -3.88 6.83 -4.12
N MET A 191 -4.27 7.18 -2.92
CA MET A 191 -3.39 7.61 -1.84
C MET A 191 -3.17 6.51 -0.81
N ALA A 192 -2.14 6.68 0.02
CA ALA A 192 -1.93 5.89 1.23
C ALA A 192 -2.80 6.40 2.38
N LEU A 193 -3.28 5.47 3.25
CA LEU A 193 -3.89 5.80 4.53
C LEU A 193 -3.41 4.80 5.58
N VAL A 194 -2.67 5.28 6.56
CA VAL A 194 -2.07 4.43 7.61
C VAL A 194 -2.43 4.97 8.98
N ALA A 195 -2.81 4.09 9.89
CA ALA A 195 -2.99 4.43 11.31
C ALA A 195 -1.68 4.21 12.07
N ALA A 196 -1.23 5.21 12.80
CA ALA A 196 -0.06 5.15 13.67
C ALA A 196 -0.20 6.16 14.81
N GLU A 197 0.35 5.87 16.00
CA GLU A 197 0.36 6.78 17.16
C GLU A 197 -1.02 7.43 17.45
N GLY A 198 -2.13 6.65 17.29
CA GLY A 198 -3.50 7.11 17.53
C GLY A 198 -4.05 8.09 16.49
N LYS A 199 -3.44 8.24 15.33
CA LYS A 199 -3.82 9.16 14.25
C LYS A 199 -3.88 8.45 12.90
N LEU A 200 -4.53 9.10 11.90
CA LEU A 200 -4.47 8.66 10.50
C LEU A 200 -3.53 9.57 9.73
N TYR A 201 -2.79 8.97 8.82
CA TYR A 201 -1.84 9.63 7.93
C TYR A 201 -2.26 9.36 6.49
N ALA A 202 -2.75 10.40 5.80
CA ALA A 202 -3.15 10.35 4.39
C ALA A 202 -2.03 10.95 3.53
N VAL A 203 -1.37 10.13 2.71
CA VAL A 203 -0.14 10.53 2.01
C VAL A 203 -0.27 10.27 0.51
N ALA A 204 0.35 11.14 -0.31
CA ALA A 204 0.38 10.98 -1.76
C ALA A 204 -1.02 11.07 -2.42
N GLY A 205 -1.16 10.47 -3.61
CA GLY A 205 -2.41 10.40 -4.34
C GLY A 205 -2.48 11.35 -5.52
N ARG A 206 -3.71 11.54 -6.04
CA ARG A 206 -3.98 12.41 -7.20
C ARG A 206 -5.35 13.07 -7.09
N PHE A 207 -5.58 14.14 -7.86
CA PHE A 207 -6.80 14.96 -7.83
C PHE A 207 -7.78 14.65 -8.97
N GLY A 208 -7.66 13.49 -9.60
CA GLY A 208 -8.49 13.06 -10.72
C GLY A 208 -7.67 12.46 -11.84
N ALA A 209 -6.95 13.22 -12.63
CA ALA A 209 -6.08 12.69 -13.67
C ALA A 209 -4.84 12.02 -13.08
N SER A 210 -4.30 11.01 -13.76
CA SER A 210 -3.08 10.31 -13.33
C SER A 210 -1.83 11.23 -13.34
N SER A 211 -1.89 12.35 -14.07
CA SER A 211 -0.86 13.39 -14.06
C SER A 211 -0.89 14.30 -12.85
N ASP A 212 -2.04 14.40 -12.14
CA ASP A 212 -2.29 15.33 -11.04
C ASP A 212 -1.81 14.80 -9.68
N LYS A 213 -0.63 14.21 -9.70
CA LYS A 213 0.04 13.66 -8.51
C LYS A 213 0.27 14.71 -7.45
N THR A 214 0.38 14.24 -6.19
CA THR A 214 0.71 15.11 -5.07
C THR A 214 1.68 14.45 -4.08
N ASP A 215 2.40 15.29 -3.34
CA ASP A 215 3.21 14.95 -2.18
C ASP A 215 2.49 15.24 -0.85
N MET A 216 1.21 15.61 -0.91
CA MET A 216 0.45 15.99 0.28
C MET A 216 0.49 14.90 1.34
N HIS A 217 0.64 15.34 2.57
CA HIS A 217 0.60 14.53 3.76
C HIS A 217 -0.30 15.23 4.77
N ASP A 218 -1.48 14.66 5.00
CA ASP A 218 -2.44 15.17 5.98
C ASP A 218 -2.59 14.17 7.13
N ILE A 219 -2.71 14.69 8.34
CA ILE A 219 -2.78 13.95 9.60
C ILE A 219 -4.12 14.22 10.26
N TYR A 220 -4.94 13.17 10.43
CA TYR A 220 -6.21 13.25 11.14
C TYR A 220 -6.04 12.93 12.61
N ASP A 221 -6.58 13.81 13.45
CA ASP A 221 -6.68 13.60 14.88
C ASP A 221 -8.15 13.26 15.26
N PRO A 222 -8.42 12.04 15.73
CA PRO A 222 -9.79 11.65 16.10
C PRO A 222 -10.32 12.42 17.31
N ALA A 223 -9.44 12.90 18.21
CA ALA A 223 -9.86 13.65 19.40
C ALA A 223 -10.45 15.03 19.06
N THR A 224 -9.96 15.66 18.01
CA THR A 224 -10.44 16.97 17.54
C THR A 224 -11.32 16.86 16.29
N ASN A 225 -11.45 15.66 15.71
CA ASN A 225 -12.11 15.42 14.43
C ASN A 225 -11.64 16.40 13.34
N SER A 226 -10.33 16.56 13.19
CA SER A 226 -9.77 17.52 12.24
C SER A 226 -8.48 17.01 11.58
N TRP A 227 -8.18 17.58 10.42
CA TRP A 227 -6.96 17.30 9.65
C TRP A 227 -5.97 18.45 9.78
N THR A 228 -4.69 18.14 9.85
CA THR A 228 -3.56 19.09 9.79
C THR A 228 -2.53 18.61 8.78
N SER A 229 -1.76 19.52 8.16
CA SER A 229 -0.71 19.14 7.24
C SER A 229 0.53 18.65 7.99
N GLY A 230 1.15 17.59 7.47
CA GLY A 230 2.46 17.07 7.88
C GLY A 230 3.57 17.40 6.87
N PRO A 231 4.82 16.99 7.16
CA PRO A 231 5.93 17.09 6.21
C PRO A 231 5.61 16.35 4.91
N PRO A 232 5.75 16.97 3.73
CA PRO A 232 5.36 16.38 2.45
C PRO A 232 6.18 15.13 2.13
N LEU A 233 5.58 14.22 1.34
CA LEU A 233 6.29 13.07 0.78
C LEU A 233 7.43 13.53 -0.12
N PRO A 234 8.68 13.02 0.03
CA PRO A 234 9.81 13.51 -0.77
C PRO A 234 9.61 13.37 -2.28
N THR A 235 8.93 12.30 -2.74
CA THR A 235 8.66 12.07 -4.16
C THR A 235 7.15 12.03 -4.41
N ALA A 236 6.60 13.09 -5.03
CA ALA A 236 5.18 13.20 -5.38
C ALA A 236 4.75 12.11 -6.37
N ARG A 237 3.71 11.31 -6.03
CA ARG A 237 3.21 10.19 -6.84
C ARG A 237 1.83 9.71 -6.40
N SER A 238 1.20 8.87 -7.21
CA SER A 238 -0.09 8.24 -6.91
C SER A 238 -0.05 6.72 -7.19
N GLY A 239 -1.11 6.00 -6.85
CA GLY A 239 -1.15 4.54 -7.04
C GLY A 239 -0.12 3.80 -6.20
N VAL A 240 0.14 4.32 -5.01
CA VAL A 240 1.16 3.82 -4.08
C VAL A 240 0.67 2.62 -3.28
N ALA A 241 1.57 1.68 -3.00
CA ALA A 241 1.40 0.70 -1.94
C ALA A 241 1.84 1.29 -0.60
N TYR A 242 1.23 0.86 0.49
CA TYR A 242 1.52 1.41 1.82
C TYR A 242 1.25 0.40 2.94
N THR A 243 1.97 0.54 4.04
CA THR A 243 1.75 -0.25 5.25
C THR A 243 2.43 0.39 6.46
N LEU A 244 2.01 0.01 7.67
CA LEU A 244 2.77 0.27 8.89
C LEU A 244 3.76 -0.87 9.11
N TYR A 245 5.04 -0.54 9.26
CA TYR A 245 6.08 -1.52 9.53
C TYR A 245 7.10 -0.98 10.52
N ARG A 246 7.26 -1.68 11.69
CA ARG A 246 8.15 -1.25 12.77
C ARG A 246 7.93 0.21 13.21
N ASN A 247 6.67 0.61 13.34
CA ASN A 247 6.22 1.97 13.65
C ASN A 247 6.59 3.05 12.59
N LEU A 248 6.98 2.65 11.41
CA LEU A 248 7.20 3.54 10.27
C LEU A 248 6.06 3.38 9.27
N ILE A 249 5.62 4.48 8.72
CA ILE A 249 4.67 4.51 7.60
C ILE A 249 5.46 4.38 6.31
N LEU A 250 5.36 3.23 5.65
CA LEU A 250 6.02 2.98 4.37
C LEU A 250 5.09 3.37 3.22
N VAL A 251 5.63 4.12 2.26
CA VAL A 251 4.99 4.48 0.99
C VAL A 251 5.89 3.98 -0.14
N LEU A 252 5.37 3.03 -0.93
CA LEU A 252 6.16 2.23 -1.87
C LEU A 252 5.59 2.34 -3.27
N GLY A 253 6.46 2.47 -4.26
CA GLY A 253 6.06 2.48 -5.67
C GLY A 253 5.12 3.61 -6.03
N GLY A 254 4.26 3.33 -6.99
CA GLY A 254 3.31 4.27 -7.56
C GLY A 254 3.59 4.57 -9.03
N GLU A 255 2.80 5.47 -9.57
CA GLU A 255 2.91 5.90 -10.97
C GLU A 255 2.76 7.41 -11.15
N VAL A 256 3.38 7.90 -12.19
CA VAL A 256 3.02 9.11 -12.92
C VAL A 256 3.39 8.88 -14.38
N PRO A 257 2.44 8.76 -15.29
CA PRO A 257 2.76 8.50 -16.68
C PRO A 257 3.81 9.47 -17.24
N PRO A 258 4.82 8.98 -17.98
CA PRO A 258 4.98 7.62 -18.50
C PRO A 258 5.72 6.65 -17.58
N ASN A 259 5.96 6.98 -16.32
CA ASN A 259 6.84 6.23 -15.41
C ASN A 259 6.08 5.54 -14.27
N THR A 260 6.64 4.43 -13.78
CA THR A 260 6.37 3.85 -12.46
C THR A 260 7.55 4.12 -11.53
N PHE A 261 7.28 4.15 -10.24
CA PHE A 261 8.27 4.46 -9.20
C PHE A 261 8.78 3.19 -8.50
N ALA A 262 10.08 3.16 -8.20
CA ALA A 262 10.71 2.14 -7.37
C ALA A 262 10.95 2.63 -5.93
N GLU A 263 10.63 3.86 -5.65
CA GLU A 263 10.85 4.54 -4.38
C GLU A 263 10.17 3.80 -3.23
N ASN A 264 10.94 3.65 -2.15
CA ASN A 264 10.54 3.13 -0.86
C ASN A 264 10.88 4.19 0.18
N GLU A 265 9.88 4.96 0.59
CA GLU A 265 10.04 6.08 1.52
C GLU A 265 9.29 5.79 2.80
N ALA A 266 9.93 6.04 3.93
CA ALA A 266 9.40 5.77 5.26
C ALA A 266 9.29 7.05 6.08
N TYR A 267 8.10 7.30 6.63
CA TYR A 267 7.86 8.36 7.58
C TYR A 267 7.89 7.82 9.00
N ASP A 268 8.61 8.51 9.87
CA ASP A 268 8.59 8.25 11.31
C ASP A 268 7.66 9.26 12.00
N PRO A 269 6.50 8.82 12.53
CA PRO A 269 5.55 9.70 13.20
C PRO A 269 6.10 10.36 14.47
N LYS A 270 7.07 9.73 15.14
CA LYS A 270 7.68 10.26 16.37
C LYS A 270 8.65 11.41 16.10
N THR A 271 9.54 11.23 15.12
CA THR A 271 10.51 12.26 14.74
C THR A 271 9.97 13.25 13.71
N LYS A 272 8.82 12.93 13.10
CA LYS A 272 8.16 13.69 12.01
C LYS A 272 9.08 13.90 10.80
N THR A 273 9.86 12.87 10.45
CA THR A 273 10.82 12.93 9.35
C THR A 273 10.63 11.79 8.35
N TRP A 274 10.94 12.07 7.09
CA TRP A 274 11.05 11.08 6.03
C TRP A 274 12.47 10.54 5.89
N ARG A 275 12.58 9.28 5.50
CA ARG A 275 13.84 8.66 5.07
C ARG A 275 13.62 7.76 3.87
N THR A 276 14.62 7.67 3.00
CA THR A 276 14.63 6.74 1.87
C THR A 276 15.18 5.39 2.33
N LEU A 277 14.49 4.32 1.94
CA LEU A 277 14.89 2.92 2.14
C LEU A 277 15.36 2.32 0.80
N ALA A 278 15.84 1.07 0.82
CA ALA A 278 16.27 0.39 -0.41
C ALA A 278 15.12 0.38 -1.44
N PRO A 279 15.34 0.90 -2.66
CA PRO A 279 14.31 0.94 -3.69
C PRO A 279 13.89 -0.47 -4.11
N MET A 280 12.68 -0.62 -4.59
CA MET A 280 12.20 -1.86 -5.19
C MET A 280 13.05 -2.26 -6.39
N PRO A 281 13.16 -3.57 -6.72
CA PRO A 281 13.92 -4.04 -7.90
C PRO A 281 13.42 -3.47 -9.23
N ALA A 282 12.14 -3.12 -9.30
CA ALA A 282 11.52 -2.42 -10.43
C ALA A 282 10.37 -1.55 -9.93
N GLY A 283 10.17 -0.40 -10.58
CA GLY A 283 9.02 0.47 -10.34
C GLY A 283 7.72 -0.25 -10.64
N ARG A 284 6.69 -0.03 -9.81
CA ARG A 284 5.36 -0.61 -10.00
C ARG A 284 4.25 0.19 -9.35
N HIS A 285 3.04 0.06 -9.89
CA HIS A 285 1.81 0.58 -9.31
C HIS A 285 0.72 -0.50 -9.36
N GLY A 286 -0.49 -0.19 -8.86
CA GLY A 286 -1.58 -1.16 -8.84
C GLY A 286 -1.25 -2.43 -8.04
N THR A 287 -0.26 -2.33 -7.16
CA THR A 287 0.13 -3.30 -6.14
C THR A 287 -0.30 -2.77 -4.78
N ALA A 288 -0.30 -3.63 -3.78
CA ALA A 288 -0.49 -3.24 -2.39
C ALA A 288 0.59 -3.85 -1.51
N ALA A 289 0.68 -3.40 -0.27
CA ALA A 289 1.65 -3.88 0.70
C ALA A 289 0.97 -4.38 1.97
N ALA A 290 1.50 -5.45 2.55
CA ALA A 290 1.09 -5.95 3.85
C ALA A 290 2.31 -6.36 4.66
N ALA A 291 2.36 -5.95 5.94
CA ALA A 291 3.44 -6.30 6.86
C ALA A 291 3.01 -7.46 7.76
N THR A 292 3.87 -8.48 7.91
CA THR A 292 3.72 -9.52 8.90
C THR A 292 5.08 -10.05 9.35
N GLY A 293 5.22 -10.29 10.65
CA GLY A 293 6.52 -10.65 11.23
C GLY A 293 7.57 -9.57 10.98
N ALA A 294 8.73 -9.97 10.48
CA ALA A 294 9.86 -9.10 10.18
C ALA A 294 9.86 -8.56 8.72
N HIS A 295 8.76 -8.73 7.96
CA HIS A 295 8.75 -8.54 6.53
C HIS A 295 7.57 -7.70 6.04
N VAL A 296 7.78 -7.02 4.90
CA VAL A 296 6.74 -6.35 4.11
C VAL A 296 6.63 -7.06 2.77
N TYR A 297 5.43 -7.47 2.41
CA TYR A 297 5.12 -8.21 1.19
C TYR A 297 4.41 -7.29 0.20
N LEU A 298 4.88 -7.30 -1.05
CA LEU A 298 4.20 -6.67 -2.19
C LEU A 298 4.00 -7.73 -3.27
N ALA A 299 2.79 -7.85 -3.77
CA ALA A 299 2.46 -8.83 -4.80
C ALA A 299 1.79 -8.17 -5.99
N ALA A 300 1.95 -8.76 -7.18
CA ALA A 300 1.22 -8.34 -8.36
C ALA A 300 1.59 -6.91 -8.83
N GLY A 301 0.63 -6.24 -9.48
CA GLY A 301 0.78 -4.87 -9.98
C GLY A 301 1.22 -4.78 -11.43
N SER A 302 1.48 -3.57 -11.88
CA SER A 302 1.98 -3.25 -13.22
C SER A 302 3.35 -2.59 -13.16
N LEU A 303 4.27 -3.03 -14.01
CA LEU A 303 5.62 -2.46 -14.14
C LEU A 303 5.67 -1.22 -15.06
N LYS A 304 4.55 -0.91 -15.71
CA LYS A 304 4.33 0.30 -16.53
C LYS A 304 3.02 0.95 -16.12
N PRO A 305 2.86 2.25 -16.32
CA PRO A 305 1.62 2.95 -16.00
C PRO A 305 0.39 2.34 -16.70
N GLY A 306 -0.76 2.44 -16.04
CA GLY A 306 -1.99 1.82 -16.48
C GLY A 306 -1.94 0.29 -16.42
N SER A 307 -2.63 -0.42 -17.32
CA SER A 307 -2.67 -1.90 -17.34
C SER A 307 -1.48 -2.55 -18.06
N GLY A 308 -0.39 -1.80 -18.28
CA GLY A 308 0.77 -2.29 -19.03
C GLY A 308 1.72 -3.14 -18.18
N ALA A 309 2.22 -4.26 -18.73
CA ALA A 309 3.20 -5.14 -18.07
C ALA A 309 2.77 -5.61 -16.66
N VAL A 310 1.58 -6.19 -16.59
CA VAL A 310 1.04 -6.82 -15.37
C VAL A 310 1.96 -7.97 -14.94
N THR A 311 2.22 -8.09 -13.65
CA THR A 311 3.18 -9.06 -13.10
C THR A 311 2.53 -10.00 -12.06
N ASP A 312 3.11 -11.20 -11.91
CA ASP A 312 2.79 -12.19 -10.90
C ASP A 312 3.80 -12.19 -9.72
N GLN A 313 4.76 -11.29 -9.73
CA GLN A 313 5.83 -11.27 -8.75
C GLN A 313 5.32 -11.01 -7.33
N LEU A 314 5.86 -11.79 -6.37
CA LEU A 314 5.86 -11.48 -4.95
C LEU A 314 7.27 -11.04 -4.55
N ILE A 315 7.39 -9.82 -4.08
CA ILE A 315 8.65 -9.27 -3.55
C ILE A 315 8.50 -8.96 -2.06
N VAL A 316 9.56 -9.20 -1.32
CA VAL A 316 9.57 -9.09 0.14
C VAL A 316 10.67 -8.15 0.58
N PHE A 317 10.30 -7.13 1.32
CA PHE A 317 11.22 -6.17 1.92
C PHE A 317 11.50 -6.53 3.38
N THR A 318 12.78 -6.42 3.77
CA THR A 318 13.22 -6.64 5.14
C THR A 318 14.19 -5.53 5.54
N MET A 319 13.94 -4.90 6.69
CA MET A 319 14.94 -4.07 7.37
C MET A 319 15.75 -4.93 8.34
N PRO A 320 17.02 -4.61 8.57
CA PRO A 320 17.86 -5.27 9.55
C PRO A 320 17.37 -5.09 11.00
#